data_b74391c4a69b1912fde20075914b1c95
#
_entry.id   b74391c4a69b1912fde20075914b1c95
#
_cell.length_a   1.000
_cell.length_b   1.000
_cell.length_c   1.000
_cell.angle_alpha   90.00
_cell.angle_beta   90.00
_cell.angle_gamma   90.00
#
_symmetry.space_group_name_H-M   'P 1'
#
loop_
_entity.id
_entity.type
_entity.pdbx_description
1 polymer ?
#
loop_
_entity_poly.entity_id
_entity_poly.type
_entity_poly.pdbx_seq_one_letter_code
_entity_poly.pdbx_strand_id
1 'polypeptide(L)'
;MPASPSPHGAPATQVTLLHHGPPPLLADSPLRQALDCSDNAIALTNRDRQVVYVNQGFTRLFGFTIDEARGRYLSDMLQGPHTHQGLTEAIRSGLRLQGHYHGDALIYSRDGQPRWVSMVVNKADEAQGGPGGSITVLTDITLTKMHEVLQKRVLESMVSETSLPELMTRVCKEVENIAPEVTASILAVDTNGRGHPLAAPGLPDHTCAALDGVQIGPNVGSCGTAAYLGKPVVTTSIATDPRWDDYRALFKSTGLKACWSSPIKNHQGLVVGTFAFYFKEPREPNALHKSLVQVCLHLCALAIERDASRQRIHQLAFFDVLTGLPNRAMFRNSAERALSSMA
;
A
#
# COMPACT_ATOMS: atom_id res chain seq x y z
N MET A 1 22.77 -73.28 -53.86
CA MET A 1 21.47 -72.70 -53.57
C MET A 1 21.64 -71.53 -52.65
N PRO A 2 21.13 -70.38 -52.97
CA PRO A 2 21.57 -69.11 -52.41
C PRO A 2 20.87 -68.70 -51.10
N ALA A 3 21.57 -67.96 -50.26
CA ALA A 3 21.12 -67.36 -49.01
C ALA A 3 20.22 -66.17 -49.28
N SER A 4 19.14 -66.03 -48.47
CA SER A 4 18.24 -64.86 -48.41
C SER A 4 18.84 -63.72 -47.65
N PRO A 5 18.64 -62.45 -48.06
CA PRO A 5 19.13 -61.32 -47.33
C PRO A 5 18.15 -60.86 -46.23
N SER A 6 18.71 -60.40 -45.12
CA SER A 6 18.01 -59.78 -44.00
C SER A 6 17.48 -58.40 -44.35
N PRO A 7 16.37 -57.91 -43.74
CA PRO A 7 15.83 -56.61 -44.01
C PRO A 7 16.56 -55.52 -43.23
N HIS A 8 16.81 -54.42 -43.92
CA HIS A 8 17.40 -53.19 -43.41
C HIS A 8 16.60 -52.57 -42.25
N GLY A 9 17.30 -52.24 -41.18
CA GLY A 9 16.79 -51.41 -40.10
C GLY A 9 16.56 -49.97 -40.57
N ALA A 10 15.38 -49.44 -40.30
CA ALA A 10 15.05 -48.05 -40.51
C ALA A 10 15.86 -47.14 -39.57
N PRO A 11 16.32 -45.97 -40.01
CA PRO A 11 17.04 -45.05 -39.12
C PRO A 11 16.09 -44.45 -38.09
N ALA A 12 16.52 -44.51 -36.81
CA ALA A 12 15.86 -43.81 -35.72
C ALA A 12 15.87 -42.31 -35.99
N THR A 13 14.71 -41.72 -36.13
CA THR A 13 14.53 -40.28 -36.23
C THR A 13 14.98 -39.66 -34.91
N GLN A 14 16.16 -39.06 -34.87
CA GLN A 14 16.60 -38.21 -33.80
C GLN A 14 15.66 -36.99 -33.75
N VAL A 15 14.82 -36.95 -32.70
CA VAL A 15 14.10 -35.73 -32.33
C VAL A 15 15.15 -34.75 -31.81
N THR A 16 15.58 -33.86 -32.69
CA THR A 16 16.40 -32.71 -32.30
C THR A 16 15.52 -31.81 -31.44
N LEU A 17 15.72 -31.83 -30.11
CA LEU A 17 15.21 -30.83 -29.22
C LEU A 17 15.81 -29.48 -29.65
N LEU A 18 15.02 -28.70 -30.39
CA LEU A 18 15.34 -27.31 -30.70
C LEU A 18 15.46 -26.57 -29.35
N HIS A 19 16.67 -26.35 -28.88
CA HIS A 19 16.97 -25.40 -27.84
C HIS A 19 16.58 -24.00 -28.38
N HIS A 20 15.41 -23.55 -28.03
CA HIS A 20 15.03 -22.15 -28.19
C HIS A 20 15.78 -21.33 -27.15
N GLY A 21 17.04 -21.01 -27.42
CA GLY A 21 17.78 -19.95 -26.74
C GLY A 21 17.05 -18.60 -26.91
N PRO A 22 17.44 -17.57 -26.16
CA PRO A 22 16.90 -16.22 -26.38
C PRO A 22 17.09 -15.87 -27.85
N PRO A 23 16.15 -15.09 -28.46
CA PRO A 23 16.33 -14.68 -29.83
C PRO A 23 17.71 -14.07 -29.99
N PRO A 24 18.48 -14.42 -31.02
CA PRO A 24 19.90 -14.09 -31.17
C PRO A 24 20.22 -12.59 -31.16
N LEU A 25 19.21 -11.73 -31.27
CA LEU A 25 19.28 -10.27 -31.18
C LEU A 25 19.43 -9.73 -29.75
N LEU A 26 19.22 -10.55 -28.69
CA LEU A 26 19.26 -10.09 -27.29
C LEU A 26 20.40 -10.72 -26.47
N ALA A 27 21.18 -11.66 -27.02
CA ALA A 27 22.34 -12.20 -26.32
C ALA A 27 23.45 -11.13 -26.29
N ASP A 28 23.80 -10.66 -25.09
CA ASP A 28 24.90 -9.71 -24.79
C ASP A 28 24.90 -8.36 -25.54
N SER A 29 23.73 -7.87 -25.98
CA SER A 29 23.60 -6.58 -26.66
C SER A 29 23.44 -5.41 -25.66
N PRO A 30 23.92 -4.19 -26.00
CA PRO A 30 23.66 -2.99 -25.21
C PRO A 30 22.16 -2.74 -24.94
N LEU A 31 21.28 -3.22 -25.84
CA LEU A 31 19.83 -3.15 -25.69
C LEU A 31 19.34 -3.99 -24.50
N ARG A 32 19.89 -5.20 -24.30
CA ARG A 32 19.57 -6.03 -23.16
C ARG A 32 19.96 -5.35 -21.85
N GLN A 33 21.15 -4.77 -21.79
CA GLN A 33 21.58 -4.01 -20.62
C GLN A 33 20.65 -2.83 -20.33
N ALA A 34 20.24 -2.10 -21.34
CA ALA A 34 19.28 -0.99 -21.18
C ALA A 34 17.92 -1.47 -20.65
N LEU A 35 17.40 -2.60 -21.14
CA LEU A 35 16.16 -3.20 -20.64
C LEU A 35 16.29 -3.68 -19.19
N ASP A 36 17.43 -4.26 -18.82
CA ASP A 36 17.70 -4.76 -17.47
C ASP A 36 17.94 -3.64 -16.45
N CYS A 37 18.39 -2.47 -16.88
CA CYS A 37 18.52 -1.27 -16.04
C CYS A 37 17.17 -0.58 -15.80
N SER A 38 16.12 -0.93 -16.54
CA SER A 38 14.79 -0.33 -16.35
C SER A 38 14.17 -0.79 -15.04
N ASP A 39 13.55 0.14 -14.30
CA ASP A 39 12.74 -0.18 -13.12
C ASP A 39 11.39 -0.79 -13.51
N ASN A 40 10.92 -0.55 -14.74
CA ASN A 40 9.71 -1.18 -15.24
C ASN A 40 9.94 -2.67 -15.53
N ALA A 41 8.94 -3.48 -15.21
CA ALA A 41 8.92 -4.87 -15.60
C ALA A 41 8.58 -4.98 -17.10
N ILE A 42 9.44 -5.66 -17.86
CA ILE A 42 9.27 -5.84 -19.30
C ILE A 42 9.23 -7.33 -19.61
N ALA A 43 8.23 -7.73 -20.38
CA ALA A 43 8.09 -9.11 -20.88
C ALA A 43 7.86 -9.12 -22.39
N LEU A 44 8.50 -10.06 -23.10
CA LEU A 44 8.29 -10.34 -24.51
C LEU A 44 7.62 -11.69 -24.65
N THR A 45 6.65 -11.78 -25.55
CA THR A 45 5.98 -13.04 -25.88
C THR A 45 6.12 -13.38 -27.37
N ASN A 46 6.02 -14.67 -27.70
CA ASN A 46 5.93 -15.15 -29.05
C ASN A 46 4.48 -15.07 -29.60
N ARG A 47 4.27 -15.58 -30.87
CA ARG A 47 2.95 -15.68 -31.49
C ARG A 47 1.93 -16.46 -30.67
N ASP A 48 2.39 -17.49 -29.93
CA ASP A 48 1.55 -18.31 -29.07
C ASP A 48 1.30 -17.65 -27.71
N ARG A 49 1.75 -16.40 -27.53
CA ARG A 49 1.64 -15.60 -26.29
C ARG A 49 2.44 -16.16 -25.11
N GLN A 50 3.38 -17.07 -25.38
CA GLN A 50 4.28 -17.59 -24.37
C GLN A 50 5.46 -16.64 -24.17
N VAL A 51 5.89 -16.47 -22.93
CA VAL A 51 7.03 -15.63 -22.57
C VAL A 51 8.30 -16.16 -23.20
N VAL A 52 9.04 -15.32 -23.91
CA VAL A 52 10.36 -15.60 -24.47
C VAL A 52 11.48 -14.84 -23.74
N TYR A 53 11.13 -13.70 -23.14
CA TYR A 53 12.08 -12.89 -22.38
C TYR A 53 11.36 -12.10 -21.27
N VAL A 54 12.02 -11.93 -20.13
CA VAL A 54 11.71 -10.94 -19.11
C VAL A 54 12.99 -10.25 -18.65
N ASN A 55 12.90 -8.96 -18.31
CA ASN A 55 14.03 -8.20 -17.80
C ASN A 55 14.21 -8.37 -16.28
N GLN A 56 15.28 -7.80 -15.73
CA GLN A 56 15.51 -7.80 -14.29
C GLN A 56 14.44 -7.03 -13.51
N GLY A 57 13.83 -5.97 -14.11
CA GLY A 57 12.70 -5.26 -13.52
C GLY A 57 11.51 -6.19 -13.27
N PHE A 58 11.21 -7.08 -14.20
CA PHE A 58 10.16 -8.09 -14.04
C PHE A 58 10.48 -9.06 -12.88
N THR A 59 11.73 -9.52 -12.81
CA THR A 59 12.15 -10.41 -11.72
C THR A 59 12.08 -9.72 -10.36
N ARG A 60 12.51 -8.45 -10.26
CA ARG A 60 12.41 -7.67 -9.02
C ARG A 60 10.96 -7.46 -8.59
N LEU A 61 10.06 -7.16 -9.54
CA LEU A 61 8.67 -6.81 -9.23
C LEU A 61 7.81 -8.03 -8.91
N PHE A 62 7.98 -9.12 -9.67
CA PHE A 62 7.10 -10.29 -9.58
C PHE A 62 7.75 -11.54 -8.99
N GLY A 63 9.07 -11.58 -8.81
CA GLY A 63 9.79 -12.71 -8.22
C GLY A 63 10.01 -13.90 -9.14
N PHE A 64 9.71 -13.80 -10.44
CA PHE A 64 9.95 -14.86 -11.43
C PHE A 64 11.21 -14.57 -12.24
N THR A 65 12.11 -15.54 -12.32
CA THR A 65 13.27 -15.48 -13.22
C THR A 65 12.87 -15.78 -14.67
N ILE A 66 13.75 -15.47 -15.63
CA ILE A 66 13.50 -15.79 -17.05
C ILE A 66 13.32 -17.30 -17.27
N ASP A 67 14.08 -18.14 -16.60
CA ASP A 67 13.99 -19.59 -16.76
C ASP A 67 12.68 -20.16 -16.24
N GLU A 68 12.13 -19.56 -15.18
CA GLU A 68 10.80 -19.91 -14.64
C GLU A 68 9.65 -19.36 -15.46
N ALA A 69 9.83 -18.23 -16.14
CA ALA A 69 8.81 -17.55 -16.94
C ALA A 69 8.70 -18.09 -18.36
N ARG A 70 9.81 -18.54 -18.94
CA ARG A 70 9.88 -18.95 -20.35
C ARG A 70 8.89 -20.06 -20.69
N GLY A 71 8.18 -19.90 -21.80
CA GLY A 71 7.19 -20.84 -22.30
C GLY A 71 5.84 -20.78 -21.56
N ARG A 72 5.71 -19.98 -20.48
CA ARG A 72 4.45 -19.82 -19.74
C ARG A 72 3.65 -18.63 -20.27
N TYR A 73 2.39 -18.55 -19.90
CA TYR A 73 1.54 -17.39 -20.17
C TYR A 73 1.63 -16.39 -19.01
N LEU A 74 1.71 -15.10 -19.32
CA LEU A 74 1.72 -14.04 -18.27
C LEU A 74 0.45 -14.08 -17.42
N SER A 75 -0.71 -14.41 -18.03
CA SER A 75 -1.97 -14.58 -17.31
C SER A 75 -1.87 -15.60 -16.19
N ASP A 76 -1.25 -16.76 -16.47
CA ASP A 76 -1.18 -17.87 -15.51
C ASP A 76 -0.22 -17.60 -14.36
N MET A 77 0.73 -16.70 -14.60
CA MET A 77 1.75 -16.32 -13.61
C MET A 77 1.29 -15.18 -12.71
N LEU A 78 0.53 -14.22 -13.26
CA LEU A 78 0.26 -12.94 -12.61
C LEU A 78 -1.21 -12.75 -12.21
N GLN A 79 -2.13 -13.65 -12.60
CA GLN A 79 -3.52 -13.60 -12.13
C GLN A 79 -3.65 -14.06 -10.68
N GLY A 80 -4.62 -13.45 -9.96
CA GLY A 80 -4.95 -13.82 -8.60
C GLY A 80 -6.40 -13.49 -8.25
N PRO A 81 -6.80 -13.64 -6.97
CA PRO A 81 -8.20 -13.61 -6.54
C PRO A 81 -8.99 -12.39 -6.96
N HIS A 82 -8.35 -11.22 -7.04
CA HIS A 82 -9.01 -9.96 -7.36
C HIS A 82 -8.59 -9.37 -8.71
N THR A 83 -7.88 -10.14 -9.54
CA THR A 83 -7.62 -9.73 -10.93
C THR A 83 -8.93 -9.71 -11.71
N HIS A 84 -9.18 -8.61 -12.43
CA HIS A 84 -10.43 -8.45 -13.19
C HIS A 84 -10.58 -9.56 -14.25
N GLN A 85 -11.69 -10.30 -14.20
CA GLN A 85 -11.94 -11.48 -15.07
C GLN A 85 -11.89 -11.17 -16.55
N GLY A 86 -12.25 -9.95 -16.97
CA GLY A 86 -12.22 -9.50 -18.36
C GLY A 86 -10.87 -8.96 -18.86
N LEU A 87 -9.82 -8.91 -18.00
CA LEU A 87 -8.54 -8.31 -18.37
C LEU A 87 -7.91 -8.94 -19.60
N THR A 88 -7.87 -10.27 -19.64
CA THR A 88 -7.27 -11.01 -20.79
C THR A 88 -7.99 -10.71 -22.09
N GLU A 89 -9.32 -10.62 -22.06
CA GLU A 89 -10.11 -10.33 -23.26
C GLU A 89 -9.98 -8.85 -23.67
N ALA A 90 -9.89 -7.93 -22.74
CA ALA A 90 -9.62 -6.53 -23.03
C ALA A 90 -8.27 -6.34 -23.72
N ILE A 91 -7.22 -7.02 -23.25
CA ILE A 91 -5.90 -7.02 -23.89
C ILE A 91 -5.98 -7.59 -25.31
N ARG A 92 -6.65 -8.73 -25.50
CA ARG A 92 -6.81 -9.35 -26.83
C ARG A 92 -7.53 -8.43 -27.80
N SER A 93 -8.61 -7.83 -27.36
CA SER A 93 -9.42 -6.91 -28.18
C SER A 93 -8.62 -5.66 -28.56
N GLY A 94 -7.87 -5.06 -27.63
CA GLY A 94 -6.99 -3.92 -27.87
C GLY A 94 -5.92 -4.25 -28.91
N LEU A 95 -5.21 -5.35 -28.74
CA LEU A 95 -4.18 -5.80 -29.68
C LEU A 95 -4.72 -6.10 -31.08
N ARG A 96 -5.94 -6.65 -31.16
CA ARG A 96 -6.59 -6.96 -32.45
C ARG A 96 -7.08 -5.72 -33.18
N LEU A 97 -7.70 -4.77 -32.47
CA LEU A 97 -8.39 -3.62 -33.04
C LEU A 97 -7.46 -2.42 -33.24
N GLN A 98 -6.54 -2.21 -32.30
CA GLN A 98 -5.70 -1.02 -32.21
C GLN A 98 -4.19 -1.32 -32.32
N GLY A 99 -3.79 -2.59 -32.23
CA GLY A 99 -2.39 -2.99 -32.17
C GLY A 99 -1.72 -2.79 -30.83
N HIS A 100 -2.44 -2.19 -29.87
CA HIS A 100 -1.95 -1.96 -28.50
C HIS A 100 -3.09 -2.05 -27.47
N TYR A 101 -2.70 -2.19 -26.20
CA TYR A 101 -3.56 -2.06 -25.03
C TYR A 101 -2.87 -1.21 -23.98
N HIS A 102 -3.62 -0.34 -23.31
CA HIS A 102 -3.18 0.41 -22.15
C HIS A 102 -4.27 0.38 -21.09
N GLY A 103 -3.89 0.11 -19.83
CA GLY A 103 -4.82 0.12 -18.71
C GLY A 103 -4.15 -0.26 -17.40
N ASP A 104 -4.83 0.05 -16.28
CA ASP A 104 -4.39 -0.35 -14.95
C ASP A 104 -4.98 -1.72 -14.61
N ALA A 105 -4.18 -2.55 -13.92
CA ALA A 105 -4.61 -3.88 -13.50
C ALA A 105 -4.07 -4.23 -12.12
N LEU A 106 -4.86 -4.97 -11.33
CA LEU A 106 -4.40 -5.64 -10.13
C LEU A 106 -3.95 -7.05 -10.48
N ILE A 107 -2.66 -7.30 -10.31
CA ILE A 107 -2.02 -8.59 -10.58
C ILE A 107 -1.18 -9.01 -9.38
N TYR A 108 -0.61 -10.20 -9.39
CA TYR A 108 0.03 -10.78 -8.23
C TYR A 108 1.46 -11.22 -8.53
N SER A 109 2.35 -11.04 -7.57
CA SER A 109 3.70 -11.60 -7.60
C SER A 109 3.69 -13.08 -7.20
N ARG A 110 4.83 -13.76 -7.35
CA ARG A 110 5.03 -15.19 -7.03
C ARG A 110 4.67 -15.55 -5.60
N ASP A 111 4.93 -14.66 -4.67
CA ASP A 111 4.62 -14.79 -3.24
C ASP A 111 3.17 -14.43 -2.89
N GLY A 112 2.32 -14.22 -3.90
CA GLY A 112 0.90 -13.91 -3.74
C GLY A 112 0.61 -12.47 -3.32
N GLN A 113 1.60 -11.57 -3.37
CA GLN A 113 1.38 -10.15 -3.03
C GLN A 113 0.66 -9.42 -4.17
N PRO A 114 -0.42 -8.69 -3.88
CA PRO A 114 -1.11 -7.88 -4.87
C PRO A 114 -0.27 -6.68 -5.31
N ARG A 115 -0.27 -6.39 -6.61
CA ARG A 115 0.41 -5.25 -7.23
C ARG A 115 -0.53 -4.55 -8.19
N TRP A 116 -0.73 -3.27 -8.01
CA TRP A 116 -1.34 -2.44 -9.03
C TRP A 116 -0.29 -2.05 -10.06
N VAL A 117 -0.56 -2.34 -11.31
CA VAL A 117 0.33 -1.99 -12.42
C VAL A 117 -0.39 -1.19 -13.47
N SER A 118 0.28 -0.18 -14.02
CA SER A 118 -0.05 0.39 -15.32
C SER A 118 0.58 -0.50 -16.38
N MET A 119 -0.26 -1.06 -17.25
CA MET A 119 0.11 -2.05 -18.26
C MET A 119 0.01 -1.45 -19.65
N VAL A 120 1.10 -1.50 -20.39
CA VAL A 120 1.14 -1.19 -21.83
C VAL A 120 1.54 -2.45 -22.58
N VAL A 121 0.69 -2.90 -23.50
CA VAL A 121 0.96 -4.07 -24.34
C VAL A 121 0.91 -3.64 -25.80
N ASN A 122 2.01 -3.81 -26.52
CA ASN A 122 2.11 -3.51 -27.94
C ASN A 122 2.35 -4.80 -28.73
N LYS A 123 1.72 -4.91 -29.91
CA LYS A 123 2.01 -5.98 -30.84
C LYS A 123 3.44 -5.83 -31.39
N ALA A 124 4.21 -6.90 -31.39
CA ALA A 124 5.54 -6.92 -31.96
C ALA A 124 5.45 -7.40 -33.41
N ASP A 125 5.77 -6.53 -34.40
CA ASP A 125 5.68 -6.83 -35.81
C ASP A 125 6.88 -7.66 -36.28
N GLU A 126 6.62 -8.76 -36.99
CA GLU A 126 7.64 -9.59 -37.63
C GLU A 126 8.32 -8.92 -38.81
N ALA A 127 7.61 -8.05 -39.51
CA ALA A 127 8.15 -7.28 -40.63
C ALA A 127 9.38 -6.43 -40.27
N GLN A 128 9.56 -6.16 -38.94
CA GLN A 128 10.69 -5.44 -38.39
C GLN A 128 11.67 -6.34 -37.58
N GLY A 129 11.61 -7.67 -37.80
CA GLY A 129 12.49 -8.63 -37.12
C GLY A 129 12.07 -8.96 -35.66
N GLY A 130 10.84 -8.63 -35.28
CA GLY A 130 10.31 -8.93 -33.94
C GLY A 130 9.86 -10.39 -33.80
N PRO A 131 9.59 -10.87 -32.57
CA PRO A 131 9.20 -12.26 -32.26
C PRO A 131 7.76 -12.60 -32.72
N GLY A 132 7.04 -11.70 -33.39
CA GLY A 132 5.67 -11.91 -33.86
C GLY A 132 4.60 -12.02 -32.77
N GLY A 133 4.93 -11.63 -31.55
CA GLY A 133 4.05 -11.69 -30.38
C GLY A 133 3.70 -10.31 -29.81
N SER A 134 4.01 -10.07 -28.53
CA SER A 134 3.79 -8.77 -27.89
C SER A 134 4.93 -8.34 -26.97
N ILE A 135 5.06 -7.03 -26.80
CA ILE A 135 5.91 -6.40 -25.80
C ILE A 135 4.98 -5.87 -24.71
N THR A 136 5.17 -6.32 -23.49
CA THR A 136 4.41 -5.87 -22.32
C THR A 136 5.33 -5.11 -21.39
N VAL A 137 4.95 -3.87 -21.05
CA VAL A 137 5.60 -3.03 -20.04
C VAL A 137 4.65 -2.86 -18.88
N LEU A 138 5.13 -3.15 -17.67
CA LEU A 138 4.36 -3.09 -16.43
C LEU A 138 5.08 -2.13 -15.47
N THR A 139 4.43 -1.04 -15.15
CA THR A 139 4.92 -0.05 -14.17
C THR A 139 4.18 -0.25 -12.86
N ASP A 140 4.88 -0.43 -11.76
CA ASP A 140 4.26 -0.52 -10.43
C ASP A 140 3.65 0.83 -10.04
N ILE A 141 2.34 0.88 -9.96
CA ILE A 141 1.56 2.04 -9.52
C ILE A 141 0.84 1.78 -8.20
N THR A 142 1.25 0.73 -7.47
CA THR A 142 0.58 0.33 -6.22
C THR A 142 0.49 1.50 -5.24
N LEU A 143 1.59 2.22 -5.03
CA LEU A 143 1.62 3.39 -4.15
C LEU A 143 0.71 4.51 -4.64
N THR A 144 0.71 4.81 -5.93
CA THR A 144 -0.15 5.84 -6.54
C THR A 144 -1.62 5.50 -6.35
N LYS A 145 -2.02 4.25 -6.60
CA LYS A 145 -3.41 3.79 -6.41
C LYS A 145 -3.83 3.82 -4.94
N MET A 146 -2.93 3.45 -4.05
CA MET A 146 -3.18 3.55 -2.61
C MET A 146 -3.40 5.00 -2.17
N HIS A 147 -2.58 5.93 -2.67
CA HIS A 147 -2.76 7.35 -2.45
C HIS A 147 -4.14 7.84 -2.91
N GLU A 148 -4.51 7.52 -4.15
CA GLU A 148 -5.80 7.91 -4.72
C GLU A 148 -6.97 7.40 -3.87
N VAL A 149 -6.94 6.11 -3.47
CA VAL A 149 -8.01 5.50 -2.69
C VAL A 149 -8.11 6.12 -1.29
N LEU A 150 -6.98 6.24 -0.58
CA LEU A 150 -6.96 6.84 0.75
C LEU A 150 -7.38 8.31 0.70
N GLN A 151 -6.83 9.08 -0.23
CA GLN A 151 -7.16 10.49 -0.39
C GLN A 151 -8.64 10.69 -0.71
N LYS A 152 -9.19 9.93 -1.66
CA LYS A 152 -10.60 9.99 -2.01
C LYS A 152 -11.49 9.67 -0.81
N ARG A 153 -11.24 8.59 -0.08
CA ARG A 153 -12.03 8.18 1.08
C ARG A 153 -11.98 9.17 2.23
N VAL A 154 -10.80 9.75 2.48
CA VAL A 154 -10.66 10.79 3.51
C VAL A 154 -11.41 12.07 3.09
N LEU A 155 -11.30 12.50 1.83
CA LEU A 155 -12.02 13.66 1.32
C LEU A 155 -13.55 13.44 1.35
N GLU A 156 -14.04 12.26 0.94
CA GLU A 156 -15.46 11.90 1.02
C GLU A 156 -15.96 11.93 2.47
N SER A 157 -15.17 11.42 3.41
CA SER A 157 -15.52 11.46 4.84
C SER A 157 -15.42 12.87 5.44
N MET A 158 -14.58 13.74 4.86
CA MET A 158 -14.53 15.16 5.25
C MET A 158 -15.77 15.95 4.81
N VAL A 159 -16.43 15.56 3.73
CA VAL A 159 -17.68 16.19 3.26
C VAL A 159 -18.87 15.70 4.08
N SER A 160 -18.83 14.46 4.59
CA SER A 160 -19.84 13.92 5.49
C SER A 160 -19.66 14.47 6.92
N GLU A 161 -20.72 14.45 7.72
CA GLU A 161 -20.69 14.85 9.16
C GLU A 161 -19.96 13.81 10.06
N THR A 162 -19.04 13.05 9.50
CA THR A 162 -18.28 12.02 10.22
C THR A 162 -17.40 12.67 11.30
N SER A 163 -17.41 12.15 12.51
CA SER A 163 -16.57 12.61 13.59
C SER A 163 -15.09 12.30 13.33
N LEU A 164 -14.18 13.09 13.91
CA LEU A 164 -12.73 12.87 13.75
C LEU A 164 -12.29 11.46 14.19
N PRO A 165 -12.74 10.88 15.33
CA PRO A 165 -12.38 9.52 15.72
C PRO A 165 -12.86 8.44 14.73
N GLU A 166 -14.05 8.59 14.17
CA GLU A 166 -14.57 7.65 13.16
C GLU A 166 -13.76 7.72 11.86
N LEU A 167 -13.39 8.93 11.41
CA LEU A 167 -12.54 9.12 10.26
C LEU A 167 -11.17 8.48 10.47
N MET A 168 -10.52 8.73 11.62
CA MET A 168 -9.23 8.15 11.95
C MET A 168 -9.29 6.61 12.07
N THR A 169 -10.37 6.08 12.60
CA THR A 169 -10.61 4.62 12.66
C THR A 169 -10.70 4.02 11.26
N ARG A 170 -11.36 4.70 10.31
CA ARG A 170 -11.40 4.26 8.90
C ARG A 170 -10.01 4.27 8.27
N VAL A 171 -9.22 5.32 8.51
CA VAL A 171 -7.83 5.40 8.01
C VAL A 171 -7.02 4.21 8.52
N CYS A 172 -7.08 3.89 9.83
CA CYS A 172 -6.37 2.74 10.39
C CYS A 172 -6.81 1.43 9.73
N LYS A 173 -8.13 1.19 9.60
CA LYS A 173 -8.67 -0.03 8.96
C LYS A 173 -8.26 -0.18 7.50
N GLU A 174 -8.25 0.91 6.73
CA GLU A 174 -7.79 0.85 5.33
C GLU A 174 -6.31 0.51 5.22
N VAL A 175 -5.50 1.05 6.12
CA VAL A 175 -4.07 0.70 6.18
C VAL A 175 -3.87 -0.77 6.53
N GLU A 176 -4.62 -1.29 7.52
CA GLU A 176 -4.59 -2.70 7.91
C GLU A 176 -5.08 -3.63 6.79
N ASN A 177 -6.06 -3.20 5.96
CA ASN A 177 -6.49 -3.93 4.77
C ASN A 177 -5.40 -4.00 3.68
N ILE A 178 -4.62 -2.93 3.54
CA ILE A 178 -3.54 -2.81 2.55
C ILE A 178 -2.30 -3.59 2.99
N ALA A 179 -1.98 -3.54 4.28
CA ALA A 179 -0.85 -4.20 4.92
C ALA A 179 -1.35 -5.04 6.12
N PRO A 180 -1.86 -6.26 5.88
CA PRO A 180 -2.48 -7.10 6.92
C PRO A 180 -1.54 -7.49 8.07
N GLU A 181 -0.22 -7.38 7.85
CA GLU A 181 0.79 -7.61 8.90
C GLU A 181 0.93 -6.45 9.89
N VAL A 182 0.27 -5.32 9.62
CA VAL A 182 0.32 -4.11 10.44
C VAL A 182 -0.93 -4.01 11.32
N THR A 183 -0.75 -3.57 12.55
CA THR A 183 -1.81 -3.00 13.39
C THR A 183 -1.56 -1.50 13.49
N ALA A 184 -2.52 -0.67 13.10
CA ALA A 184 -2.38 0.76 13.01
C ALA A 184 -3.02 1.49 14.21
N SER A 185 -2.41 2.57 14.67
CA SER A 185 -3.03 3.47 15.64
C SER A 185 -2.68 4.93 15.40
N ILE A 186 -3.56 5.80 15.85
CA ILE A 186 -3.39 7.27 15.86
C ILE A 186 -3.58 7.77 17.28
N LEU A 187 -2.57 8.48 17.77
CA LEU A 187 -2.59 9.18 19.04
C LEU A 187 -2.67 10.68 18.78
N ALA A 188 -3.63 11.37 19.34
CA ALA A 188 -3.63 12.84 19.37
C ALA A 188 -2.75 13.34 20.53
N VAL A 189 -2.17 14.53 20.38
CA VAL A 189 -1.38 15.19 21.44
C VAL A 189 -2.04 16.53 21.74
N ASP A 190 -2.40 16.72 23.01
CA ASP A 190 -3.01 17.96 23.47
C ASP A 190 -1.99 19.09 23.70
N THR A 191 -2.47 20.28 24.02
CA THR A 191 -1.64 21.46 24.29
C THR A 191 -0.76 21.35 25.54
N ASN A 192 -1.06 20.40 26.43
CA ASN A 192 -0.30 20.11 27.65
C ASN A 192 0.76 19.01 27.42
N GLY A 193 0.88 18.51 26.18
CA GLY A 193 1.78 17.42 25.84
C GLY A 193 1.30 16.06 26.33
N ARG A 194 -0.01 15.84 26.46
CA ARG A 194 -0.58 14.53 26.81
C ARG A 194 -1.11 13.84 25.56
N GLY A 195 -0.85 12.54 25.49
CA GLY A 195 -1.31 11.69 24.42
C GLY A 195 -2.70 11.10 24.68
N HIS A 196 -3.58 11.14 23.69
CA HIS A 196 -4.93 10.59 23.74
C HIS A 196 -5.15 9.65 22.56
N PRO A 197 -5.48 8.36 22.76
CA PRO A 197 -5.80 7.45 21.66
C PRO A 197 -6.99 7.99 20.85
N LEU A 198 -6.75 8.36 19.62
CA LEU A 198 -7.79 8.88 18.72
C LEU A 198 -8.42 7.76 17.88
N ALA A 199 -7.61 6.79 17.46
CA ALA A 199 -8.05 5.59 16.76
C ALA A 199 -7.03 4.47 16.91
N ALA A 200 -7.48 3.27 17.29
CA ALA A 200 -6.66 2.08 17.42
C ALA A 200 -7.52 0.81 17.30
N PRO A 201 -8.13 0.54 16.11
CA PRO A 201 -9.13 -0.53 15.95
C PRO A 201 -8.58 -1.93 16.24
N GLY A 202 -7.28 -2.15 16.07
CA GLY A 202 -6.62 -3.42 16.33
C GLY A 202 -6.02 -3.57 17.72
N LEU A 203 -6.14 -2.54 18.62
CA LEU A 203 -5.67 -2.62 19.99
C LEU A 203 -6.85 -2.88 20.96
N PRO A 204 -6.63 -3.65 22.04
CA PRO A 204 -7.64 -3.83 23.08
C PRO A 204 -8.01 -2.52 23.79
N ASP A 205 -9.29 -2.37 24.16
CA ASP A 205 -9.80 -1.17 24.83
C ASP A 205 -9.06 -0.84 26.12
N HIS A 206 -8.69 -1.84 26.92
CA HIS A 206 -7.93 -1.64 28.16
C HIS A 206 -6.52 -1.06 27.90
N THR A 207 -5.92 -1.40 26.73
CA THR A 207 -4.63 -0.84 26.32
C THR A 207 -4.80 0.63 25.94
N CYS A 208 -5.84 0.96 25.20
CA CYS A 208 -6.16 2.35 24.83
C CYS A 208 -6.46 3.19 26.10
N ALA A 209 -7.25 2.68 27.02
CA ALA A 209 -7.59 3.37 28.27
C ALA A 209 -6.36 3.64 29.16
N ALA A 210 -5.39 2.70 29.19
CA ALA A 210 -4.14 2.89 29.94
C ALA A 210 -3.17 3.89 29.30
N LEU A 211 -3.31 4.15 28.00
CA LEU A 211 -2.49 5.12 27.27
C LEU A 211 -3.11 6.53 27.26
N ASP A 212 -4.37 6.66 27.68
CA ASP A 212 -5.06 7.95 27.67
C ASP A 212 -4.51 8.91 28.72
N GLY A 213 -4.19 10.14 28.32
CA GLY A 213 -3.63 11.19 29.17
C GLY A 213 -2.17 11.01 29.57
N VAL A 214 -1.44 10.05 28.98
CA VAL A 214 -0.02 9.83 29.25
C VAL A 214 0.82 11.00 28.71
N GLN A 215 1.70 11.54 29.58
CA GLN A 215 2.61 12.63 29.20
C GLN A 215 3.63 12.15 28.18
N ILE A 216 3.79 12.86 27.04
CA ILE A 216 4.85 12.57 26.08
C ILE A 216 6.25 12.78 26.68
N GLY A 217 7.22 11.99 26.26
CA GLY A 217 8.57 12.06 26.81
C GLY A 217 9.58 11.19 26.04
N PRO A 218 10.86 11.25 26.43
CA PRO A 218 11.93 10.55 25.71
C PRO A 218 11.87 9.01 25.83
N ASN A 219 11.16 8.50 26.86
CA ASN A 219 11.03 7.06 27.14
C ASN A 219 9.57 6.64 27.33
N VAL A 220 8.67 7.08 26.44
CA VAL A 220 7.23 6.82 26.52
C VAL A 220 6.80 6.01 25.30
N GLY A 221 7.27 4.78 25.21
CA GLY A 221 7.06 3.91 24.06
C GLY A 221 7.51 4.59 22.75
N SER A 222 7.11 4.04 21.61
CA SER A 222 7.45 4.68 20.31
C SER A 222 6.61 5.94 20.05
N CYS A 223 5.32 5.96 20.42
CA CYS A 223 4.40 7.06 20.11
C CYS A 223 4.72 8.31 20.92
N GLY A 224 4.80 8.19 22.25
CA GLY A 224 5.13 9.33 23.12
C GLY A 224 6.54 9.87 22.87
N THR A 225 7.50 8.98 22.54
CA THR A 225 8.85 9.40 22.17
C THR A 225 8.88 10.10 20.82
N ALA A 226 8.15 9.60 19.81
CA ALA A 226 8.07 10.24 18.49
C ALA A 226 7.42 11.63 18.58
N ALA A 227 6.36 11.75 19.39
CA ALA A 227 5.71 13.03 19.66
C ALA A 227 6.66 14.03 20.33
N TYR A 228 7.39 13.59 21.34
CA TYR A 228 8.36 14.42 22.09
C TYR A 228 9.52 14.90 21.22
N LEU A 229 10.12 13.99 20.41
CA LEU A 229 11.25 14.31 19.55
C LEU A 229 10.85 15.03 18.25
N GLY A 230 9.58 14.97 17.86
CA GLY A 230 9.11 15.44 16.55
C GLY A 230 9.76 14.70 15.37
N LYS A 231 10.19 13.45 15.57
CA LYS A 231 10.87 12.58 14.58
C LYS A 231 10.32 11.15 14.66
N PRO A 232 10.35 10.39 13.54
CA PRO A 232 9.99 8.98 13.58
C PRO A 232 10.86 8.18 14.55
N VAL A 233 10.23 7.24 15.26
CA VAL A 233 10.88 6.34 16.22
C VAL A 233 10.56 4.90 15.84
N VAL A 234 11.61 4.10 15.63
CA VAL A 234 11.53 2.67 15.34
C VAL A 234 11.96 1.88 16.57
N THR A 235 11.12 0.96 17.00
CA THR A 235 11.40 -0.06 18.01
C THR A 235 11.29 -1.42 17.33
N THR A 236 12.42 -2.04 17.03
CA THR A 236 12.48 -3.35 16.37
C THR A 236 12.07 -4.50 17.29
N SER A 237 12.21 -4.31 18.62
CA SER A 237 11.76 -5.26 19.64
C SER A 237 11.27 -4.52 20.89
N ILE A 238 9.97 -4.58 21.14
CA ILE A 238 9.32 -4.03 22.35
C ILE A 238 9.90 -4.69 23.62
N ALA A 239 10.26 -5.97 23.53
CA ALA A 239 10.75 -6.71 24.68
C ALA A 239 12.10 -6.21 25.22
N THR A 240 12.93 -5.60 24.37
CA THR A 240 14.31 -5.19 24.72
C THR A 240 14.55 -3.69 24.69
N ASP A 241 13.65 -2.92 24.08
CA ASP A 241 13.81 -1.47 23.94
C ASP A 241 13.49 -0.76 25.29
N PRO A 242 14.42 0.01 25.88
CA PRO A 242 14.20 0.67 27.18
C PRO A 242 13.07 1.70 27.18
N ARG A 243 12.72 2.26 26.03
CA ARG A 243 11.58 3.18 25.88
C ARG A 243 10.23 2.54 26.21
N TRP A 244 10.19 1.20 26.29
CA TRP A 244 9.00 0.40 26.55
C TRP A 244 8.94 -0.21 27.94
N ASP A 245 9.90 0.09 28.84
CA ASP A 245 9.99 -0.56 30.15
C ASP A 245 8.70 -0.48 30.95
N ASP A 246 8.07 0.68 31.02
CA ASP A 246 6.80 0.91 31.73
C ASP A 246 5.57 0.36 30.98
N TYR A 247 5.70 0.05 29.69
CA TYR A 247 4.59 -0.35 28.80
C TYR A 247 4.63 -1.82 28.38
N ARG A 248 5.74 -2.55 28.59
CA ARG A 248 5.90 -3.95 28.17
C ARG A 248 4.79 -4.86 28.70
N ALA A 249 4.44 -4.71 29.99
CA ALA A 249 3.40 -5.52 30.61
C ALA A 249 2.04 -5.30 29.92
N LEU A 250 1.71 -4.05 29.60
CA LEU A 250 0.48 -3.66 28.91
C LEU A 250 0.38 -4.27 27.50
N PHE A 251 1.48 -4.31 26.77
CA PHE A 251 1.49 -4.83 25.38
C PHE A 251 1.72 -6.34 25.28
N LYS A 252 2.04 -7.03 26.39
CA LYS A 252 2.27 -8.48 26.38
C LYS A 252 1.06 -9.26 25.90
N SER A 253 -0.15 -8.85 26.24
CA SER A 253 -1.40 -9.50 25.86
C SER A 253 -1.78 -9.30 24.40
N THR A 254 -1.24 -8.27 23.74
CA THR A 254 -1.57 -7.93 22.34
C THR A 254 -0.84 -8.80 21.32
N GLY A 255 0.24 -9.48 21.72
CA GLY A 255 1.12 -10.23 20.83
C GLY A 255 2.00 -9.36 19.91
N LEU A 256 1.98 -8.04 20.07
CA LEU A 256 2.77 -7.09 19.27
C LEU A 256 4.22 -7.04 19.80
N LYS A 257 5.17 -7.11 18.89
CA LYS A 257 6.61 -7.25 19.21
C LYS A 257 7.48 -6.10 18.71
N ALA A 258 7.03 -5.34 17.72
CA ALA A 258 7.75 -4.18 17.19
C ALA A 258 6.77 -3.03 16.97
N CYS A 259 7.28 -1.79 16.96
CA CYS A 259 6.50 -0.59 16.74
C CYS A 259 7.33 0.45 15.97
N TRP A 260 6.69 1.07 14.99
CA TRP A 260 7.20 2.26 14.32
C TRP A 260 6.17 3.37 14.42
N SER A 261 6.55 4.49 15.01
CA SER A 261 5.68 5.66 15.16
C SER A 261 6.28 6.89 14.50
N SER A 262 5.45 7.65 13.82
CA SER A 262 5.81 8.89 13.14
C SER A 262 4.94 10.05 13.61
N PRO A 263 5.51 11.26 13.86
CA PRO A 263 4.75 12.40 14.33
C PRO A 263 3.88 12.98 13.20
N ILE A 264 2.64 13.28 13.53
CA ILE A 264 1.71 14.07 12.72
C ILE A 264 1.97 15.53 13.04
N LYS A 265 2.37 16.32 12.04
CA LYS A 265 2.66 17.74 12.20
C LYS A 265 1.66 18.58 11.44
N ASN A 266 1.19 19.65 12.09
CA ASN A 266 0.36 20.65 11.44
C ASN A 266 1.20 21.56 10.50
N HIS A 267 0.53 22.49 9.79
CA HIS A 267 1.15 23.44 8.88
C HIS A 267 2.20 24.35 9.54
N GLN A 268 2.15 24.50 10.86
CA GLN A 268 3.12 25.26 11.65
C GLN A 268 4.33 24.41 12.10
N GLY A 269 4.35 23.12 11.75
CA GLY A 269 5.38 22.17 12.18
C GLY A 269 5.21 21.64 13.61
N LEU A 270 4.14 22.01 14.31
CA LEU A 270 3.83 21.50 15.64
C LEU A 270 3.32 20.07 15.56
N VAL A 271 3.73 19.21 16.50
CA VAL A 271 3.24 17.84 16.61
C VAL A 271 1.84 17.88 17.24
N VAL A 272 0.85 17.41 16.48
CA VAL A 272 -0.56 17.31 16.91
C VAL A 272 -1.00 15.88 17.15
N GLY A 273 -0.12 14.91 16.89
CA GLY A 273 -0.38 13.50 17.11
C GLY A 273 0.75 12.62 16.60
N THR A 274 0.53 11.31 16.63
CA THR A 274 1.41 10.31 16.03
C THR A 274 0.59 9.25 15.31
N PHE A 275 1.16 8.71 14.23
CA PHE A 275 0.66 7.57 13.50
C PHE A 275 1.62 6.40 13.71
N ALA A 276 1.13 5.26 14.20
CA ALA A 276 1.97 4.12 14.54
C ALA A 276 1.55 2.85 13.82
N PHE A 277 2.56 2.07 13.44
CA PHE A 277 2.46 0.69 12.98
C PHE A 277 3.07 -0.23 14.02
N TYR A 278 2.30 -1.24 14.40
CA TYR A 278 2.76 -2.33 15.24
C TYR A 278 2.83 -3.62 14.42
N PHE A 279 3.78 -4.48 14.79
CA PHE A 279 4.03 -5.75 14.11
C PHE A 279 4.04 -6.90 15.12
N LYS A 280 3.54 -8.06 14.70
CA LYS A 280 3.56 -9.31 15.51
C LYS A 280 4.93 -9.98 15.54
N GLU A 281 5.88 -9.51 14.74
CA GLU A 281 7.24 -10.00 14.68
C GLU A 281 8.23 -8.85 14.88
N PRO A 282 9.43 -9.11 15.47
CA PRO A 282 10.51 -8.14 15.52
C PRO A 282 10.94 -7.79 14.09
N ARG A 283 10.79 -6.50 13.69
CA ARG A 283 11.15 -6.06 12.33
C ARG A 283 11.26 -4.55 12.23
N GLU A 284 11.89 -4.10 11.16
CA GLU A 284 11.87 -2.72 10.70
C GLU A 284 10.78 -2.48 9.64
N PRO A 285 10.30 -1.23 9.49
CA PRO A 285 9.38 -0.88 8.42
C PRO A 285 10.06 -0.99 7.04
N ASN A 286 9.40 -1.64 6.10
CA ASN A 286 9.83 -1.72 4.70
C ASN A 286 9.46 -0.47 3.89
N ALA A 287 9.79 -0.44 2.59
CA ALA A 287 9.50 0.69 1.71
C ALA A 287 7.98 0.97 1.58
N LEU A 288 7.15 -0.09 1.52
CA LEU A 288 5.69 0.03 1.47
C LEU A 288 5.15 0.71 2.75
N HIS A 289 5.60 0.27 3.93
CA HIS A 289 5.19 0.86 5.20
C HIS A 289 5.54 2.36 5.27
N LYS A 290 6.76 2.72 4.85
CA LYS A 290 7.22 4.12 4.84
C LYS A 290 6.36 5.00 3.95
N SER A 291 5.99 4.50 2.78
CA SER A 291 5.14 5.23 1.84
C SER A 291 3.71 5.37 2.36
N LEU A 292 3.11 4.31 2.92
CA LEU A 292 1.79 4.35 3.53
C LEU A 292 1.71 5.39 4.66
N VAL A 293 2.71 5.37 5.56
CA VAL A 293 2.74 6.33 6.68
C VAL A 293 2.83 7.76 6.16
N GLN A 294 3.63 8.05 5.15
CA GLN A 294 3.74 9.41 4.59
C GLN A 294 2.39 9.95 4.12
N VAL A 295 1.61 9.12 3.41
CA VAL A 295 0.25 9.49 2.99
C VAL A 295 -0.64 9.77 4.18
N CYS A 296 -0.65 8.82 5.15
CA CYS A 296 -1.50 8.91 6.33
C CYS A 296 -1.16 10.14 7.19
N LEU A 297 0.12 10.46 7.36
CA LEU A 297 0.53 11.64 8.13
C LEU A 297 -0.07 12.93 7.55
N HIS A 298 -0.02 13.11 6.24
CA HIS A 298 -0.59 14.29 5.58
C HIS A 298 -2.11 14.36 5.74
N LEU A 299 -2.81 13.25 5.49
CA LEU A 299 -4.26 13.17 5.59
C LEU A 299 -4.75 13.36 7.03
N CYS A 300 -4.08 12.75 8.01
CA CYS A 300 -4.40 12.91 9.42
C CYS A 300 -4.16 14.36 9.89
N ALA A 301 -3.08 15.00 9.46
CA ALA A 301 -2.82 16.40 9.79
C ALA A 301 -3.95 17.31 9.30
N LEU A 302 -4.35 17.19 8.03
CA LEU A 302 -5.47 17.96 7.46
C LEU A 302 -6.78 17.73 8.21
N ALA A 303 -7.10 16.48 8.57
CA ALA A 303 -8.32 16.15 9.28
C ALA A 303 -8.33 16.71 10.71
N ILE A 304 -7.23 16.60 11.44
CA ILE A 304 -7.09 17.15 12.79
C ILE A 304 -7.19 18.68 12.79
N GLU A 305 -6.49 19.35 11.84
CA GLU A 305 -6.56 20.82 11.72
C GLU A 305 -7.96 21.31 11.36
N ARG A 306 -8.66 20.60 10.47
CA ARG A 306 -10.03 20.93 10.11
C ARG A 306 -10.97 20.80 11.30
N ASP A 307 -10.87 19.69 12.06
CA ASP A 307 -11.70 19.48 13.25
C ASP A 307 -11.44 20.55 14.32
N ALA A 308 -10.17 20.88 14.60
CA ALA A 308 -9.79 21.95 15.51
C ALA A 308 -10.36 23.32 15.05
N SER A 309 -10.29 23.62 13.75
CA SER A 309 -10.86 24.84 13.17
C SER A 309 -12.37 24.87 13.31
N ARG A 310 -13.07 23.75 13.04
CA ARG A 310 -14.53 23.62 13.22
C ARG A 310 -14.94 23.82 14.66
N GLN A 311 -14.23 23.21 15.61
CA GLN A 311 -14.47 23.38 17.05
C GLN A 311 -14.28 24.83 17.47
N ARG A 312 -13.22 25.49 16.98
CA ARG A 312 -12.98 26.91 17.27
C ARG A 312 -14.06 27.83 16.70
N ILE A 313 -14.49 27.59 15.47
CA ILE A 313 -15.61 28.34 14.87
C ILE A 313 -16.88 28.14 15.70
N HIS A 314 -17.17 26.90 16.11
CA HIS A 314 -18.32 26.60 16.96
C HIS A 314 -18.24 27.32 18.31
N GLN A 315 -17.07 27.30 18.96
CA GLN A 315 -16.87 28.03 20.21
C GLN A 315 -17.11 29.54 20.04
N LEU A 316 -16.50 30.16 19.02
CA LEU A 316 -16.69 31.60 18.75
C LEU A 316 -18.14 31.97 18.38
N ALA A 317 -18.85 31.07 17.68
CA ALA A 317 -20.22 31.31 17.27
C ALA A 317 -21.25 31.21 18.41
N PHE A 318 -20.97 30.36 19.42
CA PHE A 318 -21.98 30.00 20.43
C PHE A 318 -21.58 30.30 21.88
N PHE A 319 -20.31 30.59 22.15
CA PHE A 319 -19.81 30.85 23.50
C PHE A 319 -19.11 32.21 23.59
N ASP A 320 -19.16 32.82 24.73
CA ASP A 320 -18.43 34.06 25.08
C ASP A 320 -16.95 33.70 25.39
N VAL A 321 -16.02 34.38 24.72
CA VAL A 321 -14.58 34.07 24.78
C VAL A 321 -13.97 34.32 26.17
N LEU A 322 -14.53 35.24 26.92
CA LEU A 322 -13.99 35.62 28.25
C LEU A 322 -14.51 34.73 29.36
N THR A 323 -15.81 34.42 29.31
CA THR A 323 -16.48 33.70 30.40
C THR A 323 -16.67 32.21 30.14
N GLY A 324 -16.55 31.76 28.86
CA GLY A 324 -16.85 30.40 28.45
C GLY A 324 -18.36 30.06 28.51
N LEU A 325 -19.23 31.00 28.86
CA LEU A 325 -20.68 30.82 28.94
C LEU A 325 -21.30 30.92 27.54
N PRO A 326 -22.50 30.30 27.32
CA PRO A 326 -23.28 30.49 26.09
C PRO A 326 -23.46 31.98 25.78
N ASN A 327 -23.13 32.37 24.57
CA ASN A 327 -23.34 33.74 24.13
C ASN A 327 -24.83 34.03 23.90
N ARG A 328 -25.19 35.31 23.61
CA ARG A 328 -26.55 35.73 23.39
C ARG A 328 -27.29 34.94 22.31
N ALA A 329 -26.58 34.54 21.25
CA ALA A 329 -27.16 33.76 20.15
C ALA A 329 -27.56 32.35 20.60
N MET A 330 -26.68 31.66 21.31
CA MET A 330 -26.95 30.32 21.84
C MET A 330 -28.04 30.34 22.90
N PHE A 331 -28.01 31.34 23.80
CA PHE A 331 -29.05 31.49 24.80
C PHE A 331 -30.44 31.67 24.19
N ARG A 332 -30.56 32.56 23.17
CA ARG A 332 -31.82 32.78 22.46
C ARG A 332 -32.33 31.52 21.78
N ASN A 333 -31.46 30.81 21.04
CA ASN A 333 -31.83 29.57 20.36
C ASN A 333 -32.28 28.47 21.36
N SER A 334 -31.65 28.38 22.51
CA SER A 334 -32.01 27.42 23.53
C SER A 334 -33.36 27.79 24.20
N ALA A 335 -33.59 29.07 24.45
CA ALA A 335 -34.86 29.56 24.99
C ALA A 335 -36.04 29.35 24.01
N GLU A 336 -35.81 29.62 22.72
CA GLU A 336 -36.85 29.40 21.67
C GLU A 336 -37.20 27.91 21.54
N ARG A 337 -36.21 26.99 21.59
CA ARG A 337 -36.45 25.53 21.61
C ARG A 337 -37.24 25.09 22.84
N ALA A 338 -36.85 25.59 24.02
CA ALA A 338 -37.55 25.25 25.26
C ALA A 338 -39.00 25.70 25.24
N LEU A 339 -39.28 26.90 24.74
CA LEU A 339 -40.65 27.43 24.56
C LEU A 339 -41.46 26.63 23.54
N SER A 340 -40.85 26.22 22.41
CA SER A 340 -41.56 25.42 21.39
C SER A 340 -41.80 23.96 21.82
N SER A 341 -41.06 23.43 22.80
CA SER A 341 -41.32 22.10 23.37
C SER A 341 -42.38 22.09 24.48
N MET A 342 -42.84 23.26 24.93
CA MET A 342 -43.90 23.43 25.95
C MET A 342 -45.25 23.76 25.36
N ALA A 343 -45.31 24.03 24.04
CA ALA A 343 -46.54 24.28 23.26
C ALA A 343 -46.96 23.01 22.53
#